data_ed631a17150240fd72358db23b6f5355
#
_entry.id   ed631a17150240fd72358db23b6f5355
#
_cell.length_a   1.000
_cell.length_b   1.000
_cell.length_c   1.000
_cell.angle_alpha   90.00
_cell.angle_beta   90.00
_cell.angle_gamma   90.00
#
_symmetry.space_group_name_H-M   'P 1'
#
loop_
_entity.id
_entity.type
_entity.pdbx_description
1 polymer ?
#
loop_
_entity_poly.entity_id
_entity_poly.type
_entity_poly.pdbx_seq_one_letter_code
_entity_poly.pdbx_strand_id
1 'polypeptide(L)'
;MKKTIAFLTAAVLALSFAACGAPAASTPAPAPAAGTTSTSTAALSGKVSTGGSTSVEKVIGALNEAFMQQNTGVSVTYDPTGSGAGITGATDGTLDIGLSSRALKDTETGLTATVFALDGIAIIVNKENKVADLTLDQIAKIAKGEIKNWSEVGGADGEIVFYGREAGSGTRDGFESILGVADACVYTEELTATGAVIGKVQSNANAIGYASLASVDEKVNLVTVEGIVPTEATVKDGSYKIQRPFVFVTKEGAAPNAATEAFISFATSKDAAEIIANAGAVPVAK
;
A
#
# COMPACT_ATOMS: atom_id res chain seq x y z
N MET A 1 -44.30 -34.39 11.59
CA MET A 1 -45.23 -35.02 10.66
C MET A 1 -44.45 -35.58 9.49
N LYS A 2 -44.54 -36.87 9.34
CA LYS A 2 -43.91 -37.68 8.30
C LYS A 2 -44.51 -37.36 6.93
N LYS A 3 -43.74 -37.44 5.84
CA LYS A 3 -44.15 -38.11 4.59
C LYS A 3 -42.92 -38.35 3.70
N THR A 4 -42.60 -39.59 3.64
CA THR A 4 -41.84 -40.34 2.63
C THR A 4 -42.64 -40.49 1.32
N ILE A 5 -41.99 -40.96 0.26
CA ILE A 5 -42.41 -41.70 -0.95
C ILE A 5 -41.67 -41.16 -2.17
N ALA A 6 -41.11 -41.90 -3.13
CA ALA A 6 -40.75 -43.31 -3.33
C ALA A 6 -39.96 -43.38 -4.65
N PHE A 7 -39.21 -44.43 -4.79
CA PHE A 7 -38.49 -44.94 -5.96
C PHE A 7 -39.32 -45.08 -7.24
N LEU A 8 -38.70 -44.90 -8.41
CA LEU A 8 -39.03 -45.77 -9.56
C LEU A 8 -37.78 -46.03 -10.43
N THR A 9 -37.43 -47.30 -10.44
CA THR A 9 -36.50 -47.98 -11.34
C THR A 9 -37.21 -48.37 -12.64
N ALA A 10 -36.56 -48.27 -13.78
CA ALA A 10 -36.91 -49.06 -14.95
C ALA A 10 -35.66 -49.44 -15.75
N ALA A 11 -35.48 -50.73 -15.87
CA ALA A 11 -34.42 -51.41 -16.59
C ALA A 11 -34.93 -51.89 -17.99
N VAL A 12 -33.97 -52.39 -18.80
CA VAL A 12 -34.15 -53.39 -19.90
C VAL A 12 -34.35 -52.72 -21.28
N LEU A 13 -33.63 -53.05 -22.36
CA LEU A 13 -33.35 -54.37 -22.96
C LEU A 13 -32.22 -54.27 -24.01
N ALA A 14 -31.40 -55.29 -24.08
CA ALA A 14 -30.42 -55.53 -25.12
C ALA A 14 -31.11 -56.14 -26.36
N LEU A 15 -30.66 -55.81 -27.56
CA LEU A 15 -30.81 -56.65 -28.74
C LEU A 15 -29.56 -56.67 -29.58
N SER A 16 -28.95 -57.84 -29.68
CA SER A 16 -27.88 -58.24 -30.56
C SER A 16 -28.44 -58.59 -31.96
N PHE A 17 -27.81 -58.12 -33.04
CA PHE A 17 -27.86 -58.74 -34.36
C PHE A 17 -26.46 -58.82 -34.93
N ALA A 18 -26.07 -60.06 -35.21
CA ALA A 18 -24.90 -60.40 -36.01
C ALA A 18 -25.32 -60.52 -37.48
N ALA A 19 -24.55 -60.00 -38.38
CA ALA A 19 -24.52 -60.43 -39.80
C ALA A 19 -23.14 -60.24 -40.40
N CYS A 20 -22.62 -61.35 -40.97
CA CYS A 20 -21.38 -61.48 -41.71
C CYS A 20 -21.46 -60.87 -43.12
N GLY A 21 -20.28 -60.50 -43.69
CA GLY A 21 -20.15 -60.39 -45.12
C GLY A 21 -19.00 -59.48 -45.62
N ALA A 22 -17.83 -60.06 -45.77
CA ALA A 22 -16.73 -59.94 -46.77
C ALA A 22 -16.33 -58.59 -47.48
N PRO A 23 -15.15 -58.53 -48.15
CA PRO A 23 -14.17 -57.46 -47.99
C PRO A 23 -14.10 -56.53 -49.19
N ALA A 24 -13.77 -55.24 -48.96
CA ALA A 24 -13.18 -54.39 -50.01
C ALA A 24 -12.57 -53.10 -49.47
N ALA A 25 -11.37 -52.82 -50.01
CA ALA A 25 -10.73 -51.56 -50.25
C ALA A 25 -10.19 -50.79 -49.02
N SER A 26 -8.89 -50.85 -48.92
CA SER A 26 -8.00 -49.97 -48.16
C SER A 26 -8.15 -48.49 -48.56
N THR A 27 -8.71 -47.72 -47.64
CA THR A 27 -8.60 -46.24 -47.69
C THR A 27 -7.54 -45.81 -46.68
N PRO A 28 -6.64 -44.83 -47.01
CA PRO A 28 -5.61 -44.42 -46.07
C PRO A 28 -6.21 -43.76 -44.84
N ALA A 29 -5.67 -44.11 -43.67
CA ALA A 29 -6.01 -43.52 -42.40
C ALA A 29 -5.75 -42.02 -42.41
N PRO A 30 -6.67 -41.19 -41.89
CA PRO A 30 -6.34 -39.77 -41.64
C PRO A 30 -5.26 -39.70 -40.58
N ALA A 31 -4.24 -38.88 -40.84
CA ALA A 31 -3.18 -38.54 -39.90
C ALA A 31 -3.79 -38.06 -38.57
N PRO A 32 -3.16 -38.37 -37.43
CA PRO A 32 -3.64 -37.86 -36.13
C PRO A 32 -3.59 -36.34 -36.19
N ALA A 33 -4.74 -35.69 -35.96
CA ALA A 33 -4.83 -34.27 -35.78
C ALA A 33 -3.87 -33.92 -34.63
N ALA A 34 -2.93 -33.00 -34.93
CA ALA A 34 -2.07 -32.41 -33.93
C ALA A 34 -2.98 -31.85 -32.81
N GLY A 35 -2.95 -32.50 -31.68
CA GLY A 35 -3.63 -32.02 -30.48
C GLY A 35 -3.04 -30.65 -30.16
N THR A 36 -3.83 -29.61 -30.33
CA THR A 36 -3.59 -28.30 -29.71
C THR A 36 -3.57 -28.53 -28.22
N THR A 37 -2.38 -28.64 -27.66
CA THR A 37 -2.16 -28.59 -26.23
C THR A 37 -2.56 -27.17 -25.81
N SER A 38 -3.83 -26.99 -25.44
CA SER A 38 -4.24 -25.82 -24.68
C SER A 38 -3.48 -25.90 -23.36
N THR A 39 -2.40 -25.15 -23.26
CA THR A 39 -1.74 -24.90 -21.99
C THR A 39 -2.76 -24.14 -21.13
N SER A 40 -3.55 -24.85 -20.35
CA SER A 40 -4.33 -24.26 -19.28
C SER A 40 -3.32 -23.65 -18.31
N THR A 41 -3.09 -22.36 -18.42
CA THR A 41 -2.40 -21.60 -17.37
C THR A 41 -3.24 -21.83 -16.11
N ALA A 42 -2.69 -22.59 -15.16
CA ALA A 42 -3.34 -22.80 -13.86
C ALA A 42 -3.68 -21.42 -13.29
N ALA A 43 -4.92 -21.22 -12.85
CA ALA A 43 -5.34 -19.97 -12.25
C ALA A 43 -4.41 -19.65 -11.07
N LEU A 44 -3.95 -18.41 -10.98
CA LEU A 44 -3.08 -17.95 -9.89
C LEU A 44 -3.79 -18.14 -8.55
N SER A 45 -3.10 -18.76 -7.59
CA SER A 45 -3.62 -18.99 -6.25
C SER A 45 -2.51 -18.89 -5.22
N GLY A 46 -2.87 -18.58 -3.99
CA GLY A 46 -1.91 -18.50 -2.88
C GLY A 46 -2.24 -17.38 -1.89
N LYS A 47 -1.31 -17.16 -0.98
CA LYS A 47 -1.40 -16.09 0.02
C LYS A 47 -0.21 -15.16 -0.15
N VAL A 48 -0.45 -13.87 0.07
CA VAL A 48 0.57 -12.82 0.15
C VAL A 48 0.38 -12.12 1.49
N SER A 49 1.36 -12.26 2.38
CA SER A 49 1.40 -11.56 3.66
C SER A 49 2.14 -10.26 3.52
N THR A 50 1.46 -9.14 3.77
CA THR A 50 2.10 -7.82 3.77
C THR A 50 1.90 -7.13 5.12
N GLY A 51 2.82 -6.26 5.51
CA GLY A 51 2.70 -5.50 6.74
C GLY A 51 3.73 -4.39 6.83
N GLY A 52 3.49 -3.44 7.71
CA GLY A 52 4.41 -2.33 7.96
C GLY A 52 3.76 -0.96 7.97
N SER A 53 4.24 -0.04 7.16
CA SER A 53 3.86 1.36 7.18
C SER A 53 2.35 1.62 7.23
N THR A 54 1.88 2.34 8.24
CA THR A 54 0.48 2.79 8.36
C THR A 54 0.11 3.90 7.38
N SER A 55 1.10 4.54 6.74
CA SER A 55 0.85 5.60 5.76
C SER A 55 0.43 5.06 4.39
N VAL A 56 0.73 3.80 4.09
CA VAL A 56 0.37 3.18 2.81
C VAL A 56 -1.03 2.55 2.83
N GLU A 57 -1.70 2.55 3.98
CA GLU A 57 -2.95 1.81 4.23
C GLU A 57 -4.00 1.98 3.13
N LYS A 58 -4.29 3.23 2.76
CA LYS A 58 -5.28 3.53 1.73
C LYS A 58 -4.86 3.01 0.34
N VAL A 59 -3.59 3.20 0.00
CA VAL A 59 -3.05 2.78 -1.31
C VAL A 59 -2.95 1.25 -1.39
N ILE A 60 -2.40 0.61 -0.35
CA ILE A 60 -2.25 -0.85 -0.34
C ILE A 60 -3.62 -1.55 -0.28
N GLY A 61 -4.58 -0.97 0.45
CA GLY A 61 -5.95 -1.47 0.50
C GLY A 61 -6.60 -1.51 -0.88
N ALA A 62 -6.49 -0.42 -1.65
CA ALA A 62 -7.00 -0.34 -3.01
C ALA A 62 -6.30 -1.32 -3.97
N LEU A 63 -4.98 -1.45 -3.87
CA LEU A 63 -4.21 -2.42 -4.67
C LEU A 63 -4.58 -3.87 -4.33
N ASN A 64 -4.71 -4.20 -3.05
CA ASN A 64 -5.10 -5.54 -2.58
C ASN A 64 -6.47 -5.92 -3.12
N GLU A 65 -7.44 -5.02 -3.00
CA GLU A 65 -8.80 -5.25 -3.48
C GLU A 65 -8.82 -5.49 -5.01
N ALA A 66 -8.21 -4.61 -5.78
CA ALA A 66 -8.17 -4.73 -7.23
C ALA A 66 -7.45 -6.00 -7.70
N PHE A 67 -6.35 -6.37 -7.05
CA PHE A 67 -5.61 -7.59 -7.38
C PHE A 67 -6.40 -8.85 -7.06
N MET A 68 -7.04 -8.92 -5.90
CA MET A 68 -7.86 -10.09 -5.51
C MET A 68 -9.14 -10.22 -6.35
N GLN A 69 -9.71 -9.11 -6.84
CA GLN A 69 -10.83 -9.16 -7.80
C GLN A 69 -10.42 -9.80 -9.13
N GLN A 70 -9.19 -9.55 -9.60
CA GLN A 70 -8.66 -10.14 -10.83
C GLN A 70 -8.14 -11.58 -10.61
N ASN A 71 -7.74 -11.93 -9.39
CA ASN A 71 -7.12 -13.20 -9.02
C ASN A 71 -7.85 -13.83 -7.83
N THR A 72 -9.04 -14.38 -8.08
CA THR A 72 -9.94 -14.87 -7.02
C THR A 72 -9.40 -16.04 -6.20
N GLY A 73 -8.33 -16.69 -6.66
CA GLY A 73 -7.60 -17.74 -5.92
C GLY A 73 -6.53 -17.20 -4.99
N VAL A 74 -6.29 -15.87 -4.99
CA VAL A 74 -5.26 -15.23 -4.16
C VAL A 74 -5.88 -14.47 -3.00
N SER A 75 -5.23 -14.55 -1.84
CA SER A 75 -5.55 -13.74 -0.66
C SER A 75 -4.34 -12.87 -0.32
N VAL A 76 -4.53 -11.55 -0.27
CA VAL A 76 -3.51 -10.59 0.18
C VAL A 76 -3.94 -10.02 1.53
N THR A 77 -3.06 -10.11 2.53
CA THR A 77 -3.30 -9.54 3.87
C THR A 77 -2.40 -8.34 4.12
N TYR A 78 -2.85 -7.42 4.96
CA TYR A 78 -2.07 -6.26 5.37
C TYR A 78 -2.19 -6.05 6.88
N ASP A 79 -1.04 -5.88 7.55
CA ASP A 79 -0.93 -5.58 8.98
C ASP A 79 -0.23 -4.23 9.20
N PRO A 80 -0.91 -3.17 9.70
CA PRO A 80 -0.37 -1.81 9.85
C PRO A 80 0.48 -1.67 11.12
N THR A 81 1.75 -2.08 11.09
CA THR A 81 2.65 -2.16 12.24
C THR A 81 3.80 -1.13 12.25
N GLY A 82 3.86 -0.24 11.23
CA GLY A 82 4.96 0.71 11.05
C GLY A 82 6.07 0.20 10.13
N SER A 83 6.80 1.12 9.47
CA SER A 83 7.81 0.77 8.45
C SER A 83 8.92 -0.11 9.00
N GLY A 84 9.42 0.17 10.20
CA GLY A 84 10.48 -0.62 10.83
C GLY A 84 10.06 -2.07 11.06
N ALA A 85 8.85 -2.30 11.57
CA ALA A 85 8.30 -3.64 11.75
C ALA A 85 8.10 -4.36 10.41
N GLY A 86 7.62 -3.66 9.38
CA GLY A 86 7.52 -4.22 8.03
C GLY A 86 8.86 -4.65 7.44
N ILE A 87 9.90 -3.82 7.59
CA ILE A 87 11.26 -4.14 7.15
C ILE A 87 11.81 -5.35 7.92
N THR A 88 11.64 -5.38 9.24
CA THR A 88 12.01 -6.54 10.07
C THR A 88 11.29 -7.80 9.63
N GLY A 89 9.98 -7.74 9.41
CA GLY A 89 9.18 -8.88 8.96
C GLY A 89 9.63 -9.44 7.60
N ALA A 90 10.03 -8.56 6.67
CA ALA A 90 10.64 -9.00 5.40
C ALA A 90 12.01 -9.64 5.62
N THR A 91 12.84 -9.08 6.50
CA THR A 91 14.17 -9.61 6.84
C THR A 91 14.06 -11.03 7.41
N ASP A 92 13.15 -11.22 8.36
CA ASP A 92 12.95 -12.49 9.06
C ASP A 92 12.16 -13.51 8.22
N GLY A 93 11.51 -13.05 7.13
CA GLY A 93 10.67 -13.89 6.27
C GLY A 93 9.30 -14.21 6.89
N THR A 94 8.86 -13.45 7.90
CA THR A 94 7.50 -13.54 8.47
C THR A 94 6.46 -12.81 7.62
N LEU A 95 6.90 -11.88 6.77
CA LEU A 95 6.12 -11.23 5.73
C LEU A 95 6.72 -11.56 4.36
N ASP A 96 5.86 -11.80 3.38
CA ASP A 96 6.28 -11.90 1.98
C ASP A 96 6.73 -10.54 1.45
N ILE A 97 6.06 -9.46 1.89
CA ILE A 97 6.36 -8.08 1.53
C ILE A 97 6.27 -7.19 2.77
N GLY A 98 7.39 -6.59 3.15
CA GLY A 98 7.41 -5.48 4.09
C GLY A 98 7.00 -4.18 3.40
N LEU A 99 6.19 -3.35 4.05
CA LEU A 99 5.74 -2.07 3.53
C LEU A 99 6.46 -0.93 4.25
N SER A 100 7.16 -0.11 3.49
CA SER A 100 7.88 1.05 4.02
C SER A 100 7.41 2.35 3.37
N SER A 101 7.37 3.42 4.14
CA SER A 101 7.14 4.78 3.69
C SER A 101 8.41 5.63 3.80
N ARG A 102 9.55 5.00 3.61
CA ARG A 102 10.88 5.57 3.41
C ARG A 102 11.77 4.60 2.63
N ALA A 103 12.87 5.09 2.10
CA ALA A 103 13.93 4.23 1.58
C ALA A 103 14.53 3.35 2.68
N LEU A 104 15.19 2.26 2.31
CA LEU A 104 16.00 1.47 3.23
C LEU A 104 17.19 2.30 3.71
N LYS A 105 17.56 2.10 4.98
CA LYS A 105 18.80 2.64 5.55
C LYS A 105 19.99 1.78 5.11
N ASP A 106 21.18 2.33 5.10
CA ASP A 106 22.41 1.61 4.72
C ASP A 106 22.68 0.37 5.59
N THR A 107 22.14 0.37 6.81
CA THR A 107 22.23 -0.76 7.74
C THR A 107 21.19 -1.86 7.48
N GLU A 108 20.16 -1.60 6.66
CA GLU A 108 19.10 -2.55 6.33
C GLU A 108 19.49 -3.34 5.06
N THR A 109 20.39 -4.28 5.24
CA THR A 109 21.02 -5.07 4.15
C THR A 109 20.31 -6.40 3.92
N GLY A 110 20.59 -7.06 2.78
CA GLY A 110 19.98 -8.34 2.42
C GLY A 110 18.51 -8.22 2.01
N LEU A 111 18.10 -7.04 1.57
CA LEU A 111 16.74 -6.71 1.19
C LEU A 111 16.71 -6.08 -0.21
N THR A 112 15.65 -6.36 -0.94
CA THR A 112 15.32 -5.69 -2.20
C THR A 112 14.21 -4.68 -1.97
N ALA A 113 14.44 -3.43 -2.37
CA ALA A 113 13.48 -2.34 -2.30
C ALA A 113 12.88 -2.04 -3.66
N THR A 114 11.56 -2.07 -3.78
CA THR A 114 10.83 -1.72 -5.00
C THR A 114 9.90 -0.53 -4.72
N VAL A 115 10.22 0.63 -5.27
CA VAL A 115 9.36 1.82 -5.17
C VAL A 115 8.13 1.61 -6.04
N PHE A 116 6.94 1.77 -5.47
CA PHE A 116 5.67 1.64 -6.20
C PHE A 116 4.87 2.94 -6.28
N ALA A 117 5.13 3.89 -5.35
CA ALA A 117 4.52 5.23 -5.38
C ALA A 117 5.42 6.27 -4.69
N LEU A 118 5.14 7.56 -4.93
CA LEU A 118 5.62 8.67 -4.12
C LEU A 118 4.47 9.25 -3.32
N ASP A 119 4.77 9.79 -2.14
CA ASP A 119 3.80 10.39 -1.23
C ASP A 119 4.37 11.67 -0.60
N GLY A 120 3.53 12.67 -0.44
CA GLY A 120 3.84 13.87 0.33
C GLY A 120 3.71 13.60 1.83
N ILE A 121 4.63 14.11 2.63
CA ILE A 121 4.41 14.23 4.07
C ILE A 121 3.77 15.59 4.31
N ALA A 122 2.45 15.60 4.42
CA ALA A 122 1.69 16.82 4.60
C ALA A 122 1.81 17.35 6.03
N ILE A 123 2.02 18.65 6.18
CA ILE A 123 1.89 19.35 7.46
C ILE A 123 0.41 19.66 7.66
N ILE A 124 -0.14 19.24 8.78
CA ILE A 124 -1.56 19.33 9.09
C ILE A 124 -1.80 20.10 10.38
N VAL A 125 -2.83 20.92 10.39
CA VAL A 125 -3.30 21.67 11.57
C VAL A 125 -4.80 21.50 11.77
N ASN A 126 -5.29 21.82 12.95
CA ASN A 126 -6.71 21.80 13.25
C ASN A 126 -7.49 22.76 12.32
N LYS A 127 -8.77 22.47 12.05
CA LYS A 127 -9.65 23.32 11.23
C LYS A 127 -9.80 24.76 11.73
N GLU A 128 -9.68 24.99 13.02
CA GLU A 128 -9.79 26.31 13.63
C GLU A 128 -8.50 27.12 13.48
N ASN A 129 -7.36 26.44 13.27
CA ASN A 129 -6.08 27.10 13.07
C ASN A 129 -6.05 27.79 11.69
N LYS A 130 -5.64 29.07 11.67
CA LYS A 130 -5.64 29.93 10.47
C LYS A 130 -4.27 30.07 9.82
N VAL A 131 -3.23 29.41 10.34
CA VAL A 131 -1.91 29.38 9.71
C VAL A 131 -2.03 28.59 8.41
N ALA A 132 -1.79 29.28 7.30
CA ALA A 132 -1.98 28.70 5.96
C ALA A 132 -0.66 28.28 5.32
N ASP A 133 0.46 28.89 5.71
CA ASP A 133 1.80 28.65 5.15
C ASP A 133 2.87 28.64 6.23
N LEU A 134 3.84 27.75 6.09
CA LEU A 134 5.04 27.68 6.91
C LEU A 134 6.27 27.43 6.03
N THR A 135 7.40 28.05 6.39
CA THR A 135 8.67 27.69 5.78
C THR A 135 9.23 26.40 6.37
N LEU A 136 10.13 25.72 5.64
CA LEU A 136 10.85 24.55 6.16
C LEU A 136 11.57 24.85 7.48
N ASP A 137 12.19 26.06 7.59
CA ASP A 137 12.86 26.52 8.81
C ASP A 137 11.88 26.68 10.00
N GLN A 138 10.69 27.26 9.76
CA GLN A 138 9.67 27.38 10.79
C GLN A 138 9.17 26.00 11.25
N ILE A 139 8.92 25.07 10.32
CA ILE A 139 8.52 23.71 10.66
C ILE A 139 9.61 23.02 11.49
N ALA A 140 10.88 23.15 11.07
CA ALA A 140 12.01 22.60 11.82
C ALA A 140 12.14 23.18 13.23
N LYS A 141 11.93 24.49 13.39
CA LYS A 141 11.94 25.17 14.70
C LYS A 141 10.76 24.77 15.58
N ILE A 142 9.58 24.62 15.03
CA ILE A 142 8.41 24.05 15.74
C ILE A 142 8.74 22.65 16.22
N ALA A 143 9.27 21.81 15.30
CA ALA A 143 9.60 20.43 15.63
C ALA A 143 10.62 20.31 16.78
N LYS A 144 11.60 21.22 16.83
CA LYS A 144 12.60 21.29 17.91
C LYS A 144 12.10 22.01 19.19
N GLY A 145 10.87 22.54 19.19
CA GLY A 145 10.33 23.33 20.30
C GLY A 145 11.02 24.69 20.50
N GLU A 146 11.64 25.24 19.46
CA GLU A 146 12.21 26.60 19.43
C GLU A 146 11.13 27.65 19.19
N ILE A 147 10.15 27.37 18.33
CA ILE A 147 8.89 28.12 18.16
C ILE A 147 7.81 27.37 18.94
N LYS A 148 7.21 28.04 19.91
CA LYS A 148 6.25 27.42 20.84
C LYS A 148 4.86 28.04 20.79
N ASN A 149 4.70 29.18 20.15
CA ASN A 149 3.45 29.89 20.06
C ASN A 149 3.08 30.19 18.61
N TRP A 150 1.83 30.00 18.27
CA TRP A 150 1.32 30.22 16.92
C TRP A 150 1.48 31.68 16.47
N SER A 151 1.47 32.65 17.40
CA SER A 151 1.71 34.08 17.09
C SER A 151 3.08 34.34 16.49
N GLU A 152 4.08 33.50 16.75
CA GLU A 152 5.44 33.61 16.18
C GLU A 152 5.49 33.29 14.68
N VAL A 153 4.45 32.62 14.17
CA VAL A 153 4.33 32.24 12.76
C VAL A 153 3.05 32.79 12.11
N GLY A 154 2.52 33.90 12.65
CA GLY A 154 1.37 34.62 12.08
C GLY A 154 -0.01 34.01 12.42
N GLY A 155 -0.07 33.09 13.34
CA GLY A 155 -1.30 32.54 13.89
C GLY A 155 -1.86 33.35 15.06
N ALA A 156 -2.96 32.88 15.65
CA ALA A 156 -3.50 33.40 16.89
C ALA A 156 -2.58 33.07 18.08
N ASP A 157 -2.67 33.85 19.17
CA ASP A 157 -1.95 33.53 20.40
C ASP A 157 -2.42 32.15 20.94
N GLY A 158 -1.49 31.25 21.13
CA GLY A 158 -1.74 29.88 21.60
C GLY A 158 -0.50 29.00 21.54
N GLU A 159 -0.31 28.18 22.57
CA GLU A 159 0.80 27.23 22.63
C GLU A 159 0.68 26.16 21.54
N ILE A 160 1.74 25.90 20.80
CA ILE A 160 1.79 24.87 19.74
C ILE A 160 1.85 23.49 20.40
N VAL A 161 0.92 22.61 20.00
CA VAL A 161 0.88 21.20 20.42
C VAL A 161 1.31 20.33 19.24
N PHE A 162 2.52 19.79 19.30
CA PHE A 162 3.12 19.03 18.20
C PHE A 162 2.95 17.53 18.39
N TYR A 163 2.13 16.91 17.53
CA TYR A 163 1.93 15.48 17.49
C TYR A 163 2.81 14.82 16.42
N GLY A 164 3.57 13.82 16.84
CA GLY A 164 4.44 13.06 15.95
C GLY A 164 4.12 11.58 15.94
N ARG A 165 5.04 10.84 15.33
CA ARG A 165 4.98 9.41 15.21
C ARG A 165 6.04 8.77 16.10
N GLU A 166 5.79 7.50 16.44
CA GLU A 166 6.68 6.62 17.19
C GLU A 166 8.01 6.36 16.47
N ALA A 167 9.01 5.91 17.21
CA ALA A 167 10.26 5.39 16.64
C ALA A 167 9.95 4.19 15.72
N GLY A 168 10.63 4.12 14.57
CA GLY A 168 10.37 3.10 13.54
C GLY A 168 9.29 3.47 12.53
N SER A 169 8.61 4.61 12.70
CA SER A 169 7.73 5.16 11.68
C SER A 169 8.53 5.71 10.51
N GLY A 170 8.29 5.19 9.31
CA GLY A 170 8.91 5.75 8.09
C GLY A 170 8.48 7.18 7.80
N THR A 171 7.32 7.64 8.29
CA THR A 171 6.88 9.03 8.17
C THR A 171 7.69 9.94 9.07
N ARG A 172 7.96 9.50 10.30
CA ARG A 172 8.87 10.22 11.21
C ARG A 172 10.26 10.30 10.62
N ASP A 173 10.83 9.16 10.22
CA ASP A 173 12.18 9.11 9.61
C ASP A 173 12.28 10.06 8.39
N GLY A 174 11.27 10.06 7.51
CA GLY A 174 11.23 10.96 6.35
C GLY A 174 11.10 12.43 6.74
N PHE A 175 10.19 12.77 7.63
CA PHE A 175 9.99 14.12 8.13
C PHE A 175 11.26 14.68 8.79
N GLU A 176 11.81 13.96 9.74
CA GLU A 176 13.00 14.37 10.49
C GLU A 176 14.24 14.50 9.59
N SER A 177 14.43 13.56 8.66
CA SER A 177 15.55 13.59 7.71
C SER A 177 15.48 14.77 6.74
N ILE A 178 14.31 15.03 6.16
CA ILE A 178 14.14 16.12 5.19
C ILE A 178 14.34 17.48 5.84
N LEU A 179 13.88 17.64 7.08
CA LEU A 179 14.01 18.88 7.83
C LEU A 179 15.35 19.02 8.57
N GLY A 180 16.18 17.97 8.57
CA GLY A 180 17.46 17.98 9.30
C GLY A 180 17.30 18.05 10.82
N VAL A 181 16.23 17.44 11.36
CA VAL A 181 15.89 17.49 12.79
C VAL A 181 15.88 16.09 13.42
N ALA A 182 16.60 15.13 12.85
CA ALA A 182 16.71 13.79 13.39
C ALA A 182 17.17 13.83 14.86
N ASP A 183 16.50 13.07 15.72
CA ASP A 183 16.75 13.00 17.16
C ASP A 183 16.61 14.34 17.94
N ALA A 184 16.11 15.41 17.30
CA ALA A 184 15.96 16.71 17.90
C ALA A 184 14.49 17.14 18.08
N CYS A 185 13.54 16.34 17.63
CA CYS A 185 12.12 16.65 17.73
C CYS A 185 11.60 16.55 19.17
N VAL A 186 10.83 17.54 19.58
CA VAL A 186 10.14 17.60 20.88
C VAL A 186 8.64 17.40 20.65
N TYR A 187 8.21 16.16 20.64
CA TYR A 187 6.79 15.83 20.48
C TYR A 187 6.03 15.99 21.79
N THR A 188 4.82 16.56 21.72
CA THR A 188 3.88 16.52 22.86
C THR A 188 3.41 15.09 23.10
N GLU A 189 3.19 14.33 22.03
CA GLU A 189 2.81 12.92 22.08
C GLU A 189 3.31 12.20 20.82
N GLU A 190 3.80 10.97 20.98
CA GLU A 190 4.17 10.08 19.88
C GLU A 190 3.05 9.05 19.66
N LEU A 191 2.61 8.89 18.41
CA LEU A 191 1.45 8.09 18.04
C LEU A 191 1.83 6.94 17.10
N THR A 192 1.20 5.79 17.26
CA THR A 192 1.58 4.55 16.56
C THR A 192 0.97 4.38 15.17
N ALA A 193 0.10 5.30 14.74
CA ALA A 193 -0.55 5.23 13.42
C ALA A 193 -0.76 6.60 12.79
N THR A 194 -0.75 6.67 11.47
CA THR A 194 -1.03 7.89 10.69
C THR A 194 -2.41 8.47 11.02
N GLY A 195 -3.43 7.62 11.06
CA GLY A 195 -4.79 8.05 11.43
C GLY A 195 -4.91 8.59 12.84
N ALA A 196 -4.08 8.11 13.78
CA ALA A 196 -4.06 8.62 15.15
C ALA A 196 -3.54 10.06 15.22
N VAL A 197 -2.50 10.41 14.43
CA VAL A 197 -2.01 11.81 14.32
C VAL A 197 -3.12 12.71 13.78
N ILE A 198 -3.79 12.32 12.70
CA ILE A 198 -4.90 13.09 12.12
C ILE A 198 -6.01 13.30 13.15
N GLY A 199 -6.40 12.25 13.88
CA GLY A 199 -7.42 12.33 14.92
C GLY A 199 -7.04 13.26 16.08
N LYS A 200 -5.78 13.25 16.52
CA LYS A 200 -5.29 14.16 17.55
C LYS A 200 -5.26 15.62 17.10
N VAL A 201 -4.79 15.86 15.87
CA VAL A 201 -4.81 17.21 15.26
C VAL A 201 -6.25 17.71 15.11
N GLN A 202 -7.18 16.86 14.68
CA GLN A 202 -8.60 17.21 14.58
C GLN A 202 -9.20 17.63 15.94
N SER A 203 -8.77 17.01 17.04
CA SER A 203 -9.37 17.20 18.36
C SER A 203 -8.80 18.38 19.16
N ASN A 204 -7.74 19.04 18.69
CA ASN A 204 -7.05 20.11 19.42
C ASN A 204 -6.80 21.33 18.52
N ALA A 205 -7.43 22.47 18.81
CA ALA A 205 -7.35 23.72 18.05
C ALA A 205 -5.91 24.23 17.87
N ASN A 206 -5.02 23.95 18.81
CA ASN A 206 -3.62 24.39 18.81
C ASN A 206 -2.65 23.35 18.22
N ALA A 207 -3.18 22.25 17.66
CA ALA A 207 -2.36 21.16 17.20
C ALA A 207 -1.76 21.39 15.82
N ILE A 208 -0.53 20.90 15.67
CA ILE A 208 0.15 20.63 14.41
C ILE A 208 0.63 19.17 14.41
N GLY A 209 0.70 18.56 13.26
CA GLY A 209 1.28 17.25 13.05
C GLY A 209 1.67 17.05 11.60
N TYR A 210 2.15 15.86 11.29
CA TYR A 210 2.45 15.46 9.92
C TYR A 210 1.85 14.09 9.61
N ALA A 211 1.41 13.92 8.38
CA ALA A 211 0.78 12.69 7.92
C ALA A 211 1.06 12.44 6.44
N SER A 212 0.89 11.21 5.98
CA SER A 212 0.82 10.91 4.55
C SER A 212 -0.26 11.73 3.87
N LEU A 213 0.07 12.41 2.78
CA LEU A 213 -0.90 13.19 1.99
C LEU A 213 -2.06 12.30 1.52
N ALA A 214 -1.77 11.07 1.11
CA ALA A 214 -2.78 10.09 0.71
C ALA A 214 -3.79 9.74 1.82
N SER A 215 -3.41 9.94 3.09
CA SER A 215 -4.27 9.64 4.26
C SER A 215 -5.05 10.84 4.76
N VAL A 216 -4.69 12.07 4.34
CA VAL A 216 -5.36 13.29 4.84
C VAL A 216 -6.76 13.41 4.22
N ASP A 217 -7.70 13.76 5.05
CA ASP A 217 -9.09 14.06 4.67
C ASP A 217 -9.49 15.48 5.12
N GLU A 218 -10.73 15.85 4.90
CA GLU A 218 -11.29 17.17 5.24
C GLU A 218 -11.37 17.48 6.73
N LYS A 219 -10.99 16.56 7.63
CA LYS A 219 -11.06 16.76 9.08
C LYS A 219 -9.99 17.71 9.62
N VAL A 220 -8.94 17.92 8.87
CA VAL A 220 -7.82 18.81 9.20
C VAL A 220 -7.54 19.78 8.05
N ASN A 221 -6.80 20.86 8.31
CA ASN A 221 -6.29 21.73 7.27
C ASN A 221 -4.87 21.32 6.86
N LEU A 222 -4.62 21.36 5.55
CA LEU A 222 -3.28 21.30 4.99
C LEU A 222 -2.63 22.67 5.12
N VAL A 223 -1.36 22.67 5.53
CA VAL A 223 -0.51 23.88 5.51
C VAL A 223 0.35 23.83 4.25
N THR A 224 0.43 24.95 3.51
CA THR A 224 1.38 25.07 2.43
C THR A 224 2.80 25.15 3.00
N VAL A 225 3.77 24.71 2.23
CA VAL A 225 5.18 24.78 2.64
C VAL A 225 5.92 25.64 1.63
N GLU A 226 6.43 26.78 2.09
CA GLU A 226 7.10 27.78 1.23
C GLU A 226 6.20 28.21 0.04
N GLY A 227 4.92 28.39 0.30
CA GLY A 227 3.92 28.74 -0.71
C GLY A 227 3.45 27.57 -1.61
N ILE A 228 3.98 26.37 -1.41
CA ILE A 228 3.63 25.19 -2.22
C ILE A 228 2.56 24.36 -1.51
N VAL A 229 1.41 24.18 -2.16
CA VAL A 229 0.32 23.32 -1.67
C VAL A 229 0.75 21.86 -1.82
N PRO A 230 0.61 21.02 -0.76
CA PRO A 230 0.84 19.59 -0.89
C PRO A 230 -0.29 18.94 -1.72
N THR A 231 0.04 18.57 -2.95
CA THR A 231 -0.84 17.86 -3.88
C THR A 231 -0.08 16.76 -4.60
N GLU A 232 -0.77 15.81 -5.20
CA GLU A 232 -0.13 14.80 -6.05
C GLU A 232 0.73 15.45 -7.16
N ALA A 233 0.25 16.54 -7.77
CA ALA A 233 0.96 17.24 -8.81
C ALA A 233 2.29 17.84 -8.32
N THR A 234 2.27 18.51 -7.16
CA THR A 234 3.46 19.13 -6.56
C THR A 234 4.43 18.12 -5.93
N VAL A 235 3.95 16.95 -5.54
CA VAL A 235 4.78 15.81 -5.17
C VAL A 235 5.43 15.22 -6.42
N LYS A 236 4.67 15.04 -7.51
CA LYS A 236 5.14 14.45 -8.76
C LYS A 236 6.23 15.29 -9.43
N ASP A 237 6.07 16.61 -9.47
CA ASP A 237 7.04 17.51 -10.10
C ASP A 237 8.21 17.90 -9.18
N GLY A 238 8.15 17.49 -7.90
CA GLY A 238 9.20 17.74 -6.90
C GLY A 238 9.22 19.15 -6.34
N SER A 239 8.21 19.99 -6.62
CA SER A 239 8.08 21.32 -6.03
C SER A 239 7.75 21.24 -4.53
N TYR A 240 6.89 20.31 -4.11
CA TYR A 240 6.68 20.01 -2.69
C TYR A 240 7.84 19.20 -2.13
N LYS A 241 8.63 19.80 -1.21
CA LYS A 241 9.91 19.24 -0.77
C LYS A 241 9.79 18.11 0.25
N ILE A 242 8.72 18.08 1.05
CA ILE A 242 8.55 17.07 2.09
C ILE A 242 7.86 15.85 1.48
N GLN A 243 8.60 15.07 0.70
CA GLN A 243 8.10 13.89 -0.01
C GLN A 243 9.02 12.68 0.15
N ARG A 244 8.49 11.49 -0.10
CA ARG A 244 9.18 10.22 0.14
C ARG A 244 8.62 9.10 -0.74
N PRO A 245 9.36 7.98 -0.92
CA PRO A 245 8.84 6.81 -1.58
C PRO A 245 7.94 5.96 -0.67
N PHE A 246 6.96 5.29 -1.28
CA PHE A 246 6.35 4.08 -0.77
C PHE A 246 7.05 2.88 -1.40
N VAL A 247 7.45 1.93 -0.57
CA VAL A 247 8.39 0.87 -0.95
C VAL A 247 7.87 -0.49 -0.52
N PHE A 248 7.87 -1.45 -1.44
CA PHE A 248 7.84 -2.87 -1.14
C PHE A 248 9.25 -3.33 -0.78
N VAL A 249 9.37 -4.02 0.32
CA VAL A 249 10.62 -4.59 0.80
C VAL A 249 10.48 -6.11 0.81
N THR A 250 11.38 -6.80 0.11
CA THR A 250 11.43 -8.26 0.06
C THR A 250 12.81 -8.74 0.44
N LYS A 251 12.92 -9.96 0.96
CA LYS A 251 14.20 -10.56 1.29
C LYS A 251 14.99 -10.87 0.02
N GLU A 252 16.23 -10.41 -0.05
CA GLU A 252 17.13 -10.68 -1.17
C GLU A 252 17.46 -12.19 -1.24
N GLY A 253 17.47 -12.73 -2.45
CA GLY A 253 17.77 -14.15 -2.68
C GLY A 253 16.67 -15.13 -2.25
N ALA A 254 15.59 -14.67 -1.61
CA ALA A 254 14.41 -15.49 -1.41
C ALA A 254 13.66 -15.62 -2.75
N ALA A 255 13.20 -16.85 -3.06
CA ALA A 255 12.26 -17.04 -4.17
C ALA A 255 10.85 -16.72 -3.66
N PRO A 256 10.25 -15.58 -4.02
CA PRO A 256 8.88 -15.27 -3.63
C PRO A 256 7.94 -16.31 -4.27
N ASN A 257 6.80 -16.56 -3.63
CA ASN A 257 5.79 -17.40 -4.25
C ASN A 257 5.17 -16.66 -5.46
N ALA A 258 4.57 -17.41 -6.40
CA ALA A 258 4.03 -16.85 -7.64
C ALA A 258 2.98 -15.75 -7.41
N ALA A 259 2.20 -15.82 -6.32
CA ALA A 259 1.21 -14.79 -5.98
C ALA A 259 1.89 -13.49 -5.53
N THR A 260 2.97 -13.57 -4.77
CA THR A 260 3.78 -12.40 -4.34
C THR A 260 4.44 -11.72 -5.54
N GLU A 261 5.07 -12.48 -6.45
CA GLU A 261 5.64 -11.93 -7.69
C GLU A 261 4.59 -11.23 -8.54
N ALA A 262 3.45 -11.87 -8.74
CA ALA A 262 2.35 -11.33 -9.52
C ALA A 262 1.78 -10.04 -8.88
N PHE A 263 1.65 -10.01 -7.54
CA PHE A 263 1.18 -8.83 -6.82
C PHE A 263 2.14 -7.64 -6.97
N ILE A 264 3.46 -7.84 -6.80
CA ILE A 264 4.46 -6.79 -6.99
C ILE A 264 4.44 -6.29 -8.43
N SER A 265 4.39 -7.22 -9.40
CA SER A 265 4.31 -6.90 -10.83
C SER A 265 3.06 -6.07 -11.16
N PHE A 266 1.89 -6.46 -10.63
CA PHE A 266 0.65 -5.71 -10.78
C PHE A 266 0.77 -4.31 -10.18
N ALA A 267 1.20 -4.20 -8.90
CA ALA A 267 1.25 -2.93 -8.18
C ALA A 267 2.26 -1.92 -8.75
N THR A 268 3.22 -2.38 -9.56
CA THR A 268 4.20 -1.52 -10.26
C THR A 268 3.89 -1.34 -11.76
N SER A 269 2.78 -1.91 -12.22
CA SER A 269 2.35 -1.82 -13.62
C SER A 269 1.60 -0.52 -13.93
N LYS A 270 1.42 -0.25 -15.22
CA LYS A 270 0.57 0.86 -15.67
C LYS A 270 -0.91 0.69 -15.28
N ASP A 271 -1.37 -0.55 -15.14
CA ASP A 271 -2.77 -0.85 -14.77
C ASP A 271 -3.07 -0.45 -13.32
N ALA A 272 -2.05 -0.49 -12.44
CA ALA A 272 -2.17 -0.02 -11.06
C ALA A 272 -2.05 1.51 -10.91
N ALA A 273 -1.58 2.23 -11.92
CA ALA A 273 -1.29 3.65 -11.81
C ALA A 273 -2.52 4.49 -11.44
N GLU A 274 -3.67 4.23 -12.06
CA GLU A 274 -4.92 4.92 -11.76
C GLU A 274 -5.43 4.57 -10.35
N ILE A 275 -5.26 3.33 -9.90
CA ILE A 275 -5.64 2.89 -8.57
C ILE A 275 -4.82 3.65 -7.51
N ILE A 276 -3.50 3.76 -7.72
CA ILE A 276 -2.59 4.49 -6.82
C ILE A 276 -2.93 5.97 -6.77
N ALA A 277 -3.18 6.61 -7.94
CA ALA A 277 -3.56 8.00 -8.02
C ALA A 277 -4.90 8.27 -7.33
N ASN A 278 -5.92 7.45 -7.57
CA ASN A 278 -7.23 7.57 -6.92
C ASN A 278 -7.15 7.36 -5.39
N ALA A 279 -6.13 6.65 -4.92
CA ALA A 279 -5.84 6.50 -3.49
C ALA A 279 -5.03 7.68 -2.91
N GLY A 280 -4.65 8.68 -3.71
CA GLY A 280 -4.01 9.93 -3.29
C GLY A 280 -2.47 9.89 -3.25
N ALA A 281 -1.84 8.93 -3.91
CA ALA A 281 -0.38 8.85 -4.06
C ALA A 281 0.04 8.96 -5.52
N VAL A 282 1.30 9.31 -5.76
CA VAL A 282 1.84 9.47 -7.11
C VAL A 282 2.39 8.12 -7.61
N PRO A 283 1.82 7.50 -8.66
CA PRO A 283 2.30 6.24 -9.17
C PRO A 283 3.71 6.36 -9.80
N VAL A 284 4.53 5.34 -9.59
CA VAL A 284 5.83 5.15 -10.25
C VAL A 284 5.70 3.93 -11.17
N ALA A 285 4.82 4.01 -12.17
CA ALA A 285 4.62 2.95 -13.14
C ALA A 285 5.81 2.88 -14.12
N LYS A 286 6.25 1.65 -14.42
CA LYS A 286 7.28 1.36 -15.41
C LYS A 286 6.69 1.17 -16.81
#